data_eacfa0e4c92c0d8f28b4901d62194bbe
#
_entry.id   eacfa0e4c92c0d8f28b4901d62194bbe
#
_cell.length_a   1.000
_cell.length_b   1.000
_cell.length_c   1.000
_cell.angle_alpha   90.00
_cell.angle_beta   90.00
_cell.angle_gamma   90.00
#
_symmetry.space_group_name_H-M   'P 1'
#
loop_
_entity.id
_entity.type
_entity.pdbx_description
1 polymer ?
#
loop_
_entity_poly.entity_id
_entity_poly.type
_entity_poly.pdbx_seq_one_letter_code
_entity_poly.pdbx_strand_id
1 'polypeptide(L)'
;MKIHFIGIGGIGLSALAKFLANDGHQISGSDIKQTEITNDLALNFGAKITIPHHADAVEGVERVIYSAAVRPNNPEYQRAKALGIELLSRKASLKTILGEKEVYAVGGAHGKSTTSAMLASIIPNSNALIGAISKEFGSNVRYANNNKVVFEADESDESFLNSNPYLAIVTNVEPEHMEYYEYDEERFYNAYKNFLTLAQIRVINAEDPFLASLDMEVIKLFPSKDITNTEFVLVNGTPHTKFTLKDLGNFEVFGLGDHIALDASLAILGALALGEKIENIRANLLHYKGIKKRFDIVQNKENCVVIDDYGHHPTEIKVTIKSLKTYQKLRGFKKLQVIWQPHKYSRTIDNLPAFVECFEGVDELVILPIWSAGELEVDIDLKGAFSRYNLHMADKVTRKDGVVQIIQDNNIITEYREDLITAFGAGDITYQIRGEA
;
A
#
# COMPACT_ATOMS: atom_id res chain seq x y z
N MET A 1 -18.22 18.70 14.56
CA MET A 1 -17.59 19.76 13.72
C MET A 1 -17.91 19.50 12.24
N LYS A 2 -17.90 20.56 11.44
CA LYS A 2 -17.97 20.47 9.97
C LYS A 2 -16.55 20.58 9.41
N ILE A 3 -16.07 19.51 8.79
CA ILE A 3 -14.69 19.42 8.30
C ILE A 3 -14.71 19.22 6.79
N HIS A 4 -13.92 20.00 6.08
CA HIS A 4 -13.76 19.91 4.63
C HIS A 4 -12.38 19.37 4.27
N PHE A 5 -12.33 18.48 3.27
CA PHE A 5 -11.09 17.86 2.82
C PHE A 5 -10.78 18.24 1.37
N ILE A 6 -9.65 18.94 1.12
CA ILE A 6 -9.20 19.28 -0.23
C ILE A 6 -8.27 18.16 -0.73
N GLY A 7 -8.65 17.48 -1.83
CA GLY A 7 -7.98 16.28 -2.35
C GLY A 7 -8.45 15.00 -1.64
N ILE A 8 -9.75 14.92 -1.31
CA ILE A 8 -10.36 13.86 -0.50
C ILE A 8 -10.28 12.46 -1.14
N GLY A 9 -10.09 12.37 -2.46
CA GLY A 9 -9.95 11.11 -3.20
C GLY A 9 -8.61 10.39 -2.99
N GLY A 10 -7.63 11.03 -2.34
CA GLY A 10 -6.37 10.38 -1.98
C GLY A 10 -6.57 9.33 -0.88
N ILE A 11 -5.89 8.18 -1.00
CA ILE A 11 -6.07 7.02 -0.10
C ILE A 11 -5.87 7.38 1.39
N GLY A 12 -4.83 8.12 1.72
CA GLY A 12 -4.54 8.51 3.11
C GLY A 12 -5.49 9.58 3.65
N LEU A 13 -5.93 10.53 2.79
CA LEU A 13 -6.84 11.59 3.21
C LEU A 13 -8.27 11.08 3.36
N SER A 14 -8.70 10.17 2.45
CA SER A 14 -10.00 9.50 2.56
C SER A 14 -10.11 8.64 3.81
N ALA A 15 -9.02 8.01 4.25
CA ALA A 15 -9.00 7.27 5.52
C ALA A 15 -9.33 8.17 6.71
N LEU A 16 -8.70 9.35 6.79
CA LEU A 16 -9.01 10.32 7.84
C LEU A 16 -10.45 10.84 7.75
N ALA A 17 -10.94 11.12 6.54
CA ALA A 17 -12.32 11.58 6.32
C ALA A 17 -13.35 10.54 6.78
N LYS A 18 -13.17 9.27 6.42
CA LYS A 18 -14.03 8.15 6.87
C LYS A 18 -13.97 7.95 8.38
N PHE A 19 -12.77 8.01 8.95
CA PHE A 19 -12.58 7.87 10.40
C PHE A 19 -13.33 8.96 11.14
N LEU A 20 -13.16 10.23 10.77
CA LEU A 20 -13.83 11.35 11.38
C LEU A 20 -15.35 11.37 11.15
N ALA A 21 -15.83 10.88 9.99
CA ALA A 21 -17.25 10.69 9.75
C ALA A 21 -17.87 9.72 10.76
N ASN A 22 -17.20 8.58 11.01
CA ASN A 22 -17.63 7.60 12.01
C ASN A 22 -17.51 8.13 13.45
N ASP A 23 -16.60 9.08 13.70
CA ASP A 23 -16.44 9.75 14.99
C ASP A 23 -17.46 10.92 15.18
N GLY A 24 -18.46 11.00 14.29
CA GLY A 24 -19.60 11.93 14.41
C GLY A 24 -19.38 13.32 13.82
N HIS A 25 -18.35 13.54 13.01
CA HIS A 25 -18.12 14.78 12.29
C HIS A 25 -18.90 14.83 10.96
N GLN A 26 -19.35 16.01 10.58
CA GLN A 26 -19.92 16.23 9.23
C GLN A 26 -18.80 16.46 8.25
N ILE A 27 -18.72 15.60 7.24
CA ILE A 27 -17.63 15.60 6.25
C ILE A 27 -18.10 16.19 4.93
N SER A 28 -17.29 17.05 4.37
CA SER A 28 -17.34 17.47 2.98
C SER A 28 -15.94 17.39 2.38
N GLY A 29 -15.84 17.41 1.07
CA GLY A 29 -14.53 17.43 0.42
C GLY A 29 -14.61 17.62 -1.07
N SER A 30 -13.46 17.84 -1.66
CA SER A 30 -13.30 18.08 -3.09
C SER A 30 -12.13 17.30 -3.68
N ASP A 31 -12.19 17.09 -4.98
CA ASP A 31 -11.09 16.52 -5.75
C ASP A 31 -11.12 17.03 -7.20
N ILE A 32 -10.09 16.70 -7.99
CA ILE A 32 -10.02 17.05 -9.41
C ILE A 32 -10.90 16.16 -10.28
N LYS A 33 -11.19 14.92 -9.83
CA LYS A 33 -12.00 13.95 -10.55
C LYS A 33 -12.79 13.05 -9.61
N GLN A 34 -13.86 12.50 -10.12
CA GLN A 34 -14.65 11.49 -9.44
C GLN A 34 -13.93 10.14 -9.49
N THR A 35 -13.92 9.41 -8.38
CA THR A 35 -13.28 8.08 -8.24
C THR A 35 -14.16 7.17 -7.39
N GLU A 36 -13.83 5.87 -7.33
CA GLU A 36 -14.49 4.94 -6.39
C GLU A 36 -14.41 5.44 -4.94
N ILE A 37 -13.28 6.02 -4.55
CA ILE A 37 -13.09 6.54 -3.18
C ILE A 37 -14.03 7.71 -2.89
N THR A 38 -14.18 8.66 -3.82
CA THR A 38 -15.10 9.79 -3.64
C THR A 38 -16.55 9.35 -3.66
N ASN A 39 -16.90 8.35 -4.48
CA ASN A 39 -18.23 7.74 -4.51
C ASN A 39 -18.54 7.01 -3.19
N ASP A 40 -17.60 6.22 -2.68
CA ASP A 40 -17.73 5.52 -1.41
C ASP A 40 -17.96 6.49 -0.24
N LEU A 41 -17.19 7.59 -0.19
CA LEU A 41 -17.36 8.65 0.82
C LEU A 41 -18.75 9.28 0.76
N ALA A 42 -19.25 9.58 -0.44
CA ALA A 42 -20.59 10.15 -0.60
C ALA A 42 -21.71 9.17 -0.20
N LEU A 43 -21.64 7.92 -0.67
CA LEU A 43 -22.71 6.93 -0.51
C LEU A 43 -22.74 6.33 0.90
N ASN A 44 -21.57 5.98 1.46
CA ASN A 44 -21.48 5.21 2.70
C ASN A 44 -21.16 6.06 3.93
N PHE A 45 -20.61 7.27 3.75
CA PHE A 45 -20.22 8.16 4.86
C PHE A 45 -20.96 9.50 4.83
N GLY A 46 -21.87 9.71 3.88
CA GLY A 46 -22.69 10.92 3.78
C GLY A 46 -21.88 12.19 3.48
N ALA A 47 -20.67 12.06 2.94
CA ALA A 47 -19.81 13.19 2.63
C ALA A 47 -20.35 13.98 1.44
N LYS A 48 -20.40 15.31 1.54
CA LYS A 48 -20.72 16.19 0.41
C LYS A 48 -19.48 16.36 -0.45
N ILE A 49 -19.48 15.80 -1.66
CA ILE A 49 -18.33 15.83 -2.59
C ILE A 49 -18.53 16.90 -3.66
N THR A 50 -17.50 17.72 -3.89
CA THR A 50 -17.46 18.76 -4.93
C THR A 50 -16.36 18.43 -5.94
N ILE A 51 -16.69 18.36 -7.23
CA ILE A 51 -15.75 18.07 -8.33
C ILE A 51 -16.09 18.97 -9.51
N PRO A 52 -15.11 19.71 -10.06
CA PRO A 52 -13.76 19.97 -9.55
C PRO A 52 -13.77 20.89 -8.32
N HIS A 53 -12.59 21.27 -7.83
CA HIS A 53 -12.42 22.22 -6.73
C HIS A 53 -13.17 23.54 -6.99
N HIS A 54 -13.90 24.04 -5.99
CA HIS A 54 -14.67 25.28 -6.08
C HIS A 54 -14.60 26.08 -4.77
N ALA A 55 -14.35 27.39 -4.84
CA ALA A 55 -14.14 28.23 -3.67
C ALA A 55 -15.28 28.17 -2.63
N ASP A 56 -16.53 28.05 -3.09
CA ASP A 56 -17.69 28.00 -2.18
C ASP A 56 -17.83 26.69 -1.42
N ALA A 57 -17.06 25.64 -1.77
CA ALA A 57 -17.12 24.35 -1.10
C ALA A 57 -16.71 24.41 0.39
N VAL A 58 -15.96 25.46 0.77
CA VAL A 58 -15.53 25.69 2.17
C VAL A 58 -16.42 26.64 2.95
N GLU A 59 -17.56 27.07 2.39
CA GLU A 59 -18.47 27.95 3.10
C GLU A 59 -19.16 27.22 4.28
N GLY A 60 -19.09 27.85 5.47
CA GLY A 60 -19.72 27.34 6.68
C GLY A 60 -19.08 26.10 7.29
N VAL A 61 -17.83 25.75 6.89
CA VAL A 61 -17.04 24.71 7.58
C VAL A 61 -16.19 25.33 8.70
N GLU A 62 -15.83 24.51 9.67
CA GLU A 62 -15.07 24.93 10.86
C GLU A 62 -13.58 24.64 10.71
N ARG A 63 -13.23 23.64 9.90
CA ARG A 63 -11.84 23.21 9.63
C ARG A 63 -11.69 22.72 8.21
N VAL A 64 -10.53 22.99 7.62
CA VAL A 64 -10.12 22.43 6.32
C VAL A 64 -8.85 21.60 6.51
N ILE A 65 -8.86 20.38 5.99
CA ILE A 65 -7.68 19.49 5.94
C ILE A 65 -7.34 19.27 4.46
N TYR A 66 -6.08 19.46 4.09
CA TYR A 66 -5.66 19.38 2.69
C TYR A 66 -4.52 18.40 2.47
N SER A 67 -4.52 17.76 1.28
CA SER A 67 -3.47 16.87 0.81
C SER A 67 -2.18 17.63 0.49
N ALA A 68 -1.02 16.99 0.62
CA ALA A 68 0.27 17.54 0.21
C ALA A 68 0.33 17.93 -1.27
N ALA A 69 -0.51 17.32 -2.14
CA ALA A 69 -0.62 17.67 -3.56
C ALA A 69 -1.34 19.00 -3.81
N VAL A 70 -2.04 19.55 -2.82
CA VAL A 70 -2.79 20.82 -2.95
C VAL A 70 -1.82 21.98 -2.87
N ARG A 71 -1.78 22.77 -3.96
CA ARG A 71 -0.92 23.94 -4.03
C ARG A 71 -1.60 25.17 -3.42
N PRO A 72 -0.83 26.18 -2.96
CA PRO A 72 -1.38 27.40 -2.37
C PRO A 72 -2.34 28.20 -3.27
N ASN A 73 -2.30 28.02 -4.60
CA ASN A 73 -3.20 28.66 -5.56
C ASN A 73 -4.55 27.93 -5.75
N ASN A 74 -4.79 26.83 -5.03
CA ASN A 74 -6.09 26.16 -5.05
C ASN A 74 -7.19 27.11 -4.56
N PRO A 75 -8.35 27.20 -5.26
CA PRO A 75 -9.40 28.18 -4.95
C PRO A 75 -10.02 27.98 -3.55
N GLU A 76 -10.16 26.72 -3.09
CA GLU A 76 -10.69 26.40 -1.76
C GLU A 76 -9.68 26.74 -0.66
N TYR A 77 -8.39 26.45 -0.89
CA TYR A 77 -7.31 26.83 0.03
C TYR A 77 -7.27 28.36 0.23
N GLN A 78 -7.34 29.14 -0.85
CA GLN A 78 -7.34 30.59 -0.80
C GLN A 78 -8.61 31.14 -0.11
N ARG A 79 -9.77 30.54 -0.40
CA ARG A 79 -11.04 30.95 0.20
C ARG A 79 -11.08 30.68 1.69
N ALA A 80 -10.65 29.47 2.12
CA ALA A 80 -10.56 29.13 3.54
C ALA A 80 -9.64 30.08 4.30
N LYS A 81 -8.48 30.41 3.70
CA LYS A 81 -7.54 31.38 4.28
C LYS A 81 -8.17 32.80 4.40
N ALA A 82 -8.89 33.24 3.39
CA ALA A 82 -9.56 34.54 3.40
C ALA A 82 -10.70 34.64 4.44
N LEU A 83 -11.37 33.50 4.71
CA LEU A 83 -12.42 33.39 5.74
C LEU A 83 -11.86 33.17 7.16
N GLY A 84 -10.54 32.98 7.33
CA GLY A 84 -9.93 32.69 8.62
C GLY A 84 -10.27 31.29 9.16
N ILE A 85 -10.65 30.36 8.28
CA ILE A 85 -10.93 28.96 8.66
C ILE A 85 -9.61 28.26 9.00
N GLU A 86 -9.62 27.42 10.03
CA GLU A 86 -8.45 26.63 10.41
C GLU A 86 -8.03 25.70 9.26
N LEU A 87 -6.81 25.91 8.74
CA LEU A 87 -6.21 25.17 7.63
C LEU A 87 -5.10 24.25 8.16
N LEU A 88 -5.30 22.95 8.06
CA LEU A 88 -4.31 21.94 8.45
C LEU A 88 -3.89 21.10 7.24
N SER A 89 -2.59 20.92 7.04
CA SER A 89 -2.13 19.85 6.16
C SER A 89 -2.50 18.48 6.74
N ARG A 90 -2.56 17.43 5.90
CA ARG A 90 -2.74 16.04 6.37
C ARG A 90 -1.76 15.73 7.51
N LYS A 91 -0.48 16.05 7.34
CA LYS A 91 0.57 15.89 8.35
C LYS A 91 0.22 16.57 9.68
N ALA A 92 -0.18 17.85 9.65
CA ALA A 92 -0.51 18.60 10.86
C ALA A 92 -1.78 18.06 11.54
N SER A 93 -2.77 17.63 10.76
CA SER A 93 -4.05 17.11 11.29
C SER A 93 -3.89 15.80 12.07
N LEU A 94 -2.90 14.96 11.75
CA LEU A 94 -2.65 13.70 12.46
C LEU A 94 -2.43 13.91 13.96
N LYS A 95 -1.70 14.95 14.33
CA LYS A 95 -1.43 15.26 15.74
C LYS A 95 -2.73 15.53 16.54
N THR A 96 -3.71 16.15 15.90
CA THR A 96 -5.01 16.41 16.53
C THR A 96 -5.90 15.15 16.52
N ILE A 97 -5.92 14.40 15.41
CA ILE A 97 -6.80 13.24 15.22
C ILE A 97 -6.35 12.06 16.07
N LEU A 98 -5.03 11.85 16.17
CA LEU A 98 -4.42 10.69 16.83
C LEU A 98 -3.88 11.02 18.24
N GLY A 99 -3.83 12.30 18.66
CA GLY A 99 -3.11 12.72 19.86
C GLY A 99 -3.60 12.08 21.17
N GLU A 100 -4.89 11.75 21.27
CA GLU A 100 -5.48 11.10 22.44
C GLU A 100 -5.73 9.59 22.22
N LYS A 101 -5.28 9.04 21.08
CA LYS A 101 -5.47 7.63 20.75
C LYS A 101 -4.24 6.82 21.18
N GLU A 102 -4.46 5.57 21.44
CA GLU A 102 -3.40 4.56 21.65
C GLU A 102 -3.02 4.01 20.27
N VAL A 103 -2.01 4.60 19.65
CA VAL A 103 -1.66 4.37 18.24
C VAL A 103 -0.65 3.24 18.11
N TYR A 104 -0.98 2.24 17.29
CA TYR A 104 -0.10 1.15 16.87
C TYR A 104 0.36 1.44 15.45
N ALA A 105 1.47 2.13 15.33
CA ALA A 105 1.98 2.65 14.07
C ALA A 105 2.91 1.66 13.37
N VAL A 106 2.74 1.49 12.07
CA VAL A 106 3.61 0.65 11.23
C VAL A 106 4.26 1.52 10.17
N GLY A 107 5.58 1.69 10.26
CA GLY A 107 6.42 2.40 9.30
C GLY A 107 7.38 1.47 8.57
N GLY A 108 8.11 2.02 7.60
CA GLY A 108 9.12 1.33 6.80
C GLY A 108 9.00 1.65 5.32
N ALA A 109 10.01 1.41 4.51
CA ALA A 109 9.94 1.62 3.08
C ALA A 109 8.94 0.65 2.43
N HIS A 110 9.06 -0.64 2.70
CA HIS A 110 8.22 -1.70 2.14
C HIS A 110 7.49 -2.49 3.24
N GLY A 111 6.34 -3.11 2.89
CA GLY A 111 5.57 -3.97 3.80
C GLY A 111 4.61 -3.25 4.74
N LYS A 112 4.63 -1.91 4.84
CA LYS A 112 3.76 -1.12 5.74
C LYS A 112 2.28 -1.52 5.70
N SER A 113 1.67 -1.46 4.54
CA SER A 113 0.22 -1.74 4.38
C SER A 113 -0.13 -3.18 4.71
N THR A 114 0.72 -4.12 4.33
CA THR A 114 0.57 -5.56 4.64
C THR A 114 0.64 -5.79 6.14
N THR A 115 1.71 -5.31 6.79
CA THR A 115 1.90 -5.44 8.25
C THR A 115 0.80 -4.75 9.03
N SER A 116 0.37 -3.53 8.61
CA SER A 116 -0.75 -2.81 9.24
C SER A 116 -2.06 -3.59 9.13
N ALA A 117 -2.35 -4.16 7.95
CA ALA A 117 -3.55 -4.95 7.75
C ALA A 117 -3.53 -6.25 8.56
N MET A 118 -2.38 -6.93 8.65
CA MET A 118 -2.19 -8.11 9.50
C MET A 118 -2.35 -7.77 10.98
N LEU A 119 -1.74 -6.67 11.45
CA LEU A 119 -1.90 -6.22 12.83
C LEU A 119 -3.36 -5.86 13.14
N ALA A 120 -4.05 -5.21 12.21
CA ALA A 120 -5.47 -4.92 12.34
C ALA A 120 -6.32 -6.20 12.40
N SER A 121 -5.99 -7.23 11.61
CA SER A 121 -6.66 -8.54 11.71
C SER A 121 -6.42 -9.21 13.06
N ILE A 122 -5.18 -9.17 13.56
CA ILE A 122 -4.80 -9.73 14.86
C ILE A 122 -5.54 -9.04 16.01
N ILE A 123 -5.75 -7.71 15.91
CA ILE A 123 -6.43 -6.89 16.95
C ILE A 123 -7.79 -6.41 16.41
N PRO A 124 -8.81 -7.29 16.29
CA PRO A 124 -10.07 -6.98 15.62
C PRO A 124 -10.87 -5.85 16.26
N ASN A 125 -10.65 -5.59 17.55
CA ASN A 125 -11.32 -4.55 18.30
C ASN A 125 -10.58 -3.19 18.26
N SER A 126 -9.64 -2.99 17.34
CA SER A 126 -9.00 -1.70 17.11
C SER A 126 -9.62 -0.98 15.91
N ASN A 127 -9.59 0.35 15.93
CA ASN A 127 -9.70 1.12 14.70
C ASN A 127 -8.51 0.78 13.78
N ALA A 128 -8.67 0.96 12.48
CA ALA A 128 -7.56 0.81 11.54
C ALA A 128 -7.63 1.92 10.48
N LEU A 129 -6.50 2.55 10.21
CA LEU A 129 -6.29 3.51 9.12
C LEU A 129 -5.08 3.03 8.31
N ILE A 130 -5.36 2.46 7.12
CA ILE A 130 -4.38 1.78 6.29
C ILE A 130 -4.25 2.50 4.95
N GLY A 131 -3.05 2.55 4.39
CA GLY A 131 -2.76 3.13 3.07
C GLY A 131 -3.25 2.29 1.88
N ALA A 132 -4.01 1.22 2.14
CA ALA A 132 -4.59 0.33 1.13
C ALA A 132 -5.97 -0.16 1.56
N ILE A 133 -6.74 -0.70 0.63
CA ILE A 133 -8.04 -1.30 0.96
C ILE A 133 -7.81 -2.73 1.45
N SER A 134 -8.11 -2.99 2.72
CA SER A 134 -8.12 -4.35 3.27
C SER A 134 -9.26 -5.17 2.65
N LYS A 135 -8.95 -6.39 2.22
CA LYS A 135 -9.97 -7.32 1.69
C LYS A 135 -10.81 -7.95 2.81
N GLU A 136 -10.35 -7.91 4.05
CA GLU A 136 -11.09 -8.40 5.21
C GLU A 136 -12.30 -7.50 5.53
N PHE A 137 -12.09 -6.19 5.61
CA PHE A 137 -13.17 -5.26 5.96
C PHE A 137 -13.61 -4.34 4.79
N GLY A 138 -13.11 -4.58 3.57
CA GLY A 138 -13.57 -3.92 2.33
C GLY A 138 -13.26 -2.43 2.24
N SER A 139 -12.40 -1.88 3.12
CA SER A 139 -12.11 -0.46 3.21
C SER A 139 -10.65 -0.22 3.60
N ASN A 140 -10.20 1.04 3.50
CA ASN A 140 -8.95 1.51 4.08
C ASN A 140 -9.11 1.95 5.55
N VAL A 141 -10.34 1.87 6.09
CA VAL A 141 -10.67 2.20 7.48
C VAL A 141 -11.56 1.14 8.08
N ARG A 142 -11.24 0.74 9.31
CA ARG A 142 -12.17 0.06 10.22
C ARG A 142 -12.40 0.97 11.41
N TYR A 143 -13.66 1.16 11.81
CA TYR A 143 -14.05 1.92 12.99
C TYR A 143 -14.54 0.98 14.09
N ALA A 144 -13.97 1.10 15.29
CA ALA A 144 -14.27 0.23 16.44
C ALA A 144 -14.75 0.99 17.69
N ASN A 145 -15.05 2.28 17.57
CA ASN A 145 -15.56 3.15 18.65
C ASN A 145 -14.77 3.03 19.97
N ASN A 146 -13.44 3.08 19.89
CA ASN A 146 -12.54 3.09 21.05
C ASN A 146 -11.29 3.92 20.75
N ASN A 147 -10.33 3.95 21.69
CA ASN A 147 -9.10 4.74 21.54
C ASN A 147 -7.95 4.02 20.85
N LYS A 148 -8.04 2.71 20.58
CA LYS A 148 -6.98 1.92 19.95
C LYS A 148 -7.02 2.10 18.43
N VAL A 149 -5.87 2.40 17.81
CA VAL A 149 -5.78 2.67 16.37
C VAL A 149 -4.55 1.99 15.78
N VAL A 150 -4.75 1.04 14.88
CA VAL A 150 -3.69 0.58 13.97
C VAL A 150 -3.55 1.62 12.86
N PHE A 151 -2.36 2.16 12.69
CA PHE A 151 -2.09 3.27 11.79
C PHE A 151 -0.90 2.96 10.86
N GLU A 152 -1.11 3.06 9.56
CA GLU A 152 -0.01 3.04 8.60
C GLU A 152 0.71 4.38 8.59
N ALA A 153 1.95 4.37 9.02
CA ALA A 153 2.77 5.56 9.24
C ALA A 153 3.65 5.83 8.01
N ASP A 154 3.36 6.94 7.32
CA ASP A 154 3.97 7.31 6.05
C ASP A 154 5.19 8.23 6.28
N GLU A 155 6.35 7.80 5.79
CA GLU A 155 7.62 8.53 5.86
C GLU A 155 7.79 9.56 4.75
N SER A 156 7.02 9.46 3.66
CA SER A 156 7.22 10.22 2.42
C SER A 156 7.20 11.75 2.60
N ASP A 157 6.52 12.24 3.63
CA ASP A 157 6.43 13.66 4.03
C ASP A 157 6.71 13.87 5.53
N GLU A 158 7.38 12.92 6.18
CA GLU A 158 7.59 12.86 7.64
C GLU A 158 6.28 12.91 8.47
N SER A 159 5.13 12.63 7.87
CA SER A 159 3.85 12.67 8.60
C SER A 159 3.79 11.64 9.73
N PHE A 160 4.54 10.55 9.63
CA PHE A 160 4.66 9.54 10.68
C PHE A 160 5.12 10.10 12.04
N LEU A 161 5.90 11.20 12.07
CA LEU A 161 6.32 11.87 13.31
C LEU A 161 5.17 12.52 14.08
N ASN A 162 4.02 12.72 13.43
CA ASN A 162 2.83 13.28 14.04
C ASN A 162 1.80 12.22 14.49
N SER A 163 2.14 10.93 14.38
CA SER A 163 1.23 9.83 14.74
C SER A 163 1.15 9.53 16.22
N ASN A 164 2.07 10.05 17.04
CA ASN A 164 2.14 9.83 18.49
C ASN A 164 2.04 8.33 18.86
N PRO A 165 2.96 7.46 18.39
CA PRO A 165 2.82 6.02 18.53
C PRO A 165 3.00 5.55 19.98
N TYR A 166 2.08 4.70 20.46
CA TYR A 166 2.31 3.85 21.62
C TYR A 166 3.19 2.66 21.28
N LEU A 167 2.87 1.99 20.15
CA LEU A 167 3.67 0.95 19.52
C LEU A 167 4.16 1.47 18.16
N ALA A 168 5.46 1.36 17.89
CA ALA A 168 6.03 1.53 16.56
C ALA A 168 6.62 0.22 16.04
N ILE A 169 6.18 -0.22 14.89
CA ILE A 169 6.77 -1.32 14.11
C ILE A 169 7.47 -0.71 12.91
N VAL A 170 8.75 -1.06 12.67
CA VAL A 170 9.47 -0.67 11.45
C VAL A 170 9.93 -1.91 10.70
N THR A 171 9.44 -2.07 9.48
CA THR A 171 9.67 -3.26 8.65
C THR A 171 11.06 -3.28 8.03
N ASN A 172 11.47 -2.16 7.46
CA ASN A 172 12.79 -1.92 6.84
C ASN A 172 12.97 -0.42 6.61
N VAL A 173 14.20 0.00 6.32
CA VAL A 173 14.53 1.39 6.02
C VAL A 173 15.40 1.43 4.76
N GLU A 174 14.80 1.80 3.65
CA GLU A 174 15.46 2.00 2.36
C GLU A 174 15.21 3.44 1.91
N PRO A 175 16.23 4.19 1.44
CA PRO A 175 16.05 5.55 0.98
C PRO A 175 15.06 5.66 -0.17
N GLU A 176 13.86 6.13 0.13
CA GLU A 176 12.79 6.45 -0.81
C GLU A 176 12.32 7.89 -0.57
N HIS A 177 11.66 8.49 -1.56
CA HIS A 177 11.14 9.86 -1.46
C HIS A 177 12.20 10.89 -1.09
N MET A 178 13.45 10.68 -1.55
CA MET A 178 14.60 11.50 -1.18
C MET A 178 14.47 12.95 -1.63
N GLU A 179 13.62 13.26 -2.60
CA GLU A 179 13.28 14.64 -3.00
C GLU A 179 12.71 15.45 -1.82
N TYR A 180 11.87 14.81 -0.99
CA TYR A 180 11.34 15.46 0.22
C TYR A 180 12.43 15.72 1.25
N TYR A 181 13.37 14.80 1.38
CA TYR A 181 14.51 14.90 2.31
C TYR A 181 15.67 15.70 1.74
N GLU A 182 15.49 16.37 0.57
CA GLU A 182 16.53 17.17 -0.10
C GLU A 182 17.81 16.34 -0.39
N TYR A 183 17.64 15.03 -0.62
CA TYR A 183 18.70 14.04 -0.81
C TYR A 183 19.67 13.94 0.38
N ASP A 184 19.25 14.38 1.57
CA ASP A 184 19.99 14.26 2.83
C ASP A 184 19.64 12.93 3.53
N GLU A 185 20.52 11.94 3.39
CA GLU A 185 20.36 10.62 4.02
C GLU A 185 20.37 10.70 5.55
N GLU A 186 21.17 11.60 6.14
CA GLU A 186 21.21 11.76 7.60
C GLU A 186 19.87 12.24 8.14
N ARG A 187 19.24 13.22 7.46
CA ARG A 187 17.90 13.69 7.77
C ARG A 187 16.87 12.55 7.65
N PHE A 188 16.96 11.76 6.58
CA PHE A 188 16.08 10.61 6.35
C PHE A 188 16.18 9.58 7.48
N TYR A 189 17.39 9.13 7.81
CA TYR A 189 17.61 8.15 8.88
C TYR A 189 17.24 8.71 10.26
N ASN A 190 17.50 9.99 10.53
CA ASN A 190 17.10 10.65 11.77
C ASN A 190 15.59 10.72 11.91
N ALA A 191 14.82 10.86 10.82
CA ALA A 191 13.35 10.81 10.87
C ALA A 191 12.85 9.46 11.40
N TYR A 192 13.39 8.32 10.94
CA TYR A 192 13.05 7.00 11.46
C TYR A 192 13.49 6.79 12.92
N LYS A 193 14.68 7.26 13.28
CA LYS A 193 15.14 7.23 14.67
C LYS A 193 14.20 8.02 15.58
N ASN A 194 13.79 9.21 15.16
CA ASN A 194 12.86 10.05 15.91
C ASN A 194 11.48 9.38 16.02
N PHE A 195 10.97 8.77 14.95
CA PHE A 195 9.72 8.01 14.97
C PHE A 195 9.76 6.89 16.01
N LEU A 196 10.82 6.08 16.04
CA LEU A 196 11.01 5.04 17.04
C LEU A 196 11.13 5.63 18.46
N THR A 197 11.79 6.78 18.61
CA THR A 197 11.96 7.44 19.91
C THR A 197 10.64 7.91 20.51
N LEU A 198 9.65 8.27 19.69
CA LEU A 198 8.31 8.67 20.15
C LEU A 198 7.53 7.52 20.78
N ALA A 199 7.81 6.27 20.40
CA ALA A 199 7.04 5.11 20.83
C ALA A 199 7.46 4.60 22.21
N GLN A 200 6.51 4.04 22.96
CA GLN A 200 6.80 3.33 24.20
C GLN A 200 7.27 1.89 23.93
N ILE A 201 6.66 1.22 22.96
CA ILE A 201 7.02 -0.13 22.51
C ILE A 201 7.56 -0.03 21.09
N ARG A 202 8.65 -0.71 20.79
CA ARG A 202 9.32 -0.70 19.50
C ARG A 202 9.59 -2.11 19.02
N VAL A 203 9.20 -2.41 17.79
CA VAL A 203 9.47 -3.70 17.13
C VAL A 203 10.18 -3.41 15.81
N ILE A 204 11.29 -4.06 15.58
CA ILE A 204 12.10 -3.83 14.37
C ILE A 204 12.53 -5.14 13.70
N ASN A 205 12.73 -5.06 12.40
CA ASN A 205 13.52 -6.04 11.67
C ASN A 205 15.01 -5.78 11.94
N ALA A 206 15.63 -6.63 12.74
CA ALA A 206 17.02 -6.48 13.18
C ALA A 206 18.05 -6.94 12.14
N GLU A 207 17.62 -7.36 10.95
CA GLU A 207 18.49 -7.63 9.80
C GLU A 207 18.56 -6.44 8.83
N ASP A 208 17.72 -5.43 9.03
CA ASP A 208 17.89 -4.16 8.34
C ASP A 208 19.14 -3.43 8.89
N PRO A 209 20.07 -3.01 8.03
CA PRO A 209 21.36 -2.45 8.50
C PRO A 209 21.21 -1.21 9.36
N PHE A 210 20.28 -0.31 9.02
CA PHE A 210 20.06 0.90 9.79
C PHE A 210 19.39 0.57 11.14
N LEU A 211 18.32 -0.23 11.14
CA LEU A 211 17.60 -0.60 12.36
C LEU A 211 18.50 -1.38 13.32
N ALA A 212 19.36 -2.24 12.79
CA ALA A 212 20.34 -3.00 13.58
C ALA A 212 21.38 -2.11 14.30
N SER A 213 21.69 -0.93 13.73
CA SER A 213 22.68 0.02 14.26
C SER A 213 22.14 0.88 15.41
N LEU A 214 20.83 0.88 15.65
CA LEU A 214 20.22 1.74 16.65
C LEU A 214 20.50 1.26 18.08
N ASP A 215 21.06 2.15 18.90
CA ASP A 215 21.26 1.94 20.34
C ASP A 215 20.02 2.40 21.10
N MET A 216 18.99 1.55 21.13
CA MET A 216 17.74 1.76 21.86
C MET A 216 17.10 0.43 22.27
N GLU A 217 16.28 0.47 23.30
CA GLU A 217 15.51 -0.70 23.72
C GLU A 217 14.40 -1.02 22.70
N VAL A 218 14.50 -2.19 22.07
CA VAL A 218 13.59 -2.63 21.01
C VAL A 218 13.37 -4.15 21.05
N ILE A 219 12.21 -4.58 20.61
CA ILE A 219 11.94 -5.99 20.33
C ILE A 219 12.49 -6.31 18.95
N LYS A 220 13.47 -7.21 18.90
CA LYS A 220 14.19 -7.59 17.68
C LYS A 220 13.60 -8.85 17.04
N LEU A 221 13.31 -8.76 15.75
CA LEU A 221 13.10 -9.90 14.87
C LEU A 221 14.36 -10.09 14.02
N PHE A 222 14.94 -11.28 14.04
CA PHE A 222 16.00 -11.70 13.13
C PHE A 222 15.41 -12.71 12.14
N PRO A 223 14.89 -12.28 10.98
CA PRO A 223 14.14 -13.14 10.05
C PRO A 223 14.84 -14.46 9.73
N SER A 224 16.14 -14.43 9.44
CA SER A 224 16.92 -15.62 9.07
C SER A 224 17.07 -16.66 10.19
N LYS A 225 16.87 -16.27 11.47
CA LYS A 225 16.99 -17.14 12.66
C LYS A 225 15.65 -17.45 13.29
N ASP A 226 14.78 -16.43 13.35
CA ASP A 226 13.56 -16.45 14.13
C ASP A 226 12.39 -17.05 13.34
N ILE A 227 12.44 -17.00 11.99
CA ILE A 227 11.43 -17.55 11.10
C ILE A 227 12.01 -18.83 10.47
N THR A 228 11.40 -19.96 10.78
CA THR A 228 11.86 -21.28 10.31
C THR A 228 10.69 -22.10 9.76
N ASN A 229 11.00 -23.23 9.12
CA ASN A 229 10.00 -24.17 8.57
C ASN A 229 8.96 -23.46 7.68
N THR A 230 9.43 -22.52 6.84
CA THR A 230 8.54 -21.80 5.92
C THR A 230 8.09 -22.73 4.81
N GLU A 231 6.78 -22.86 4.66
CA GLU A 231 6.12 -23.65 3.62
C GLU A 231 5.11 -22.79 2.87
N PHE A 232 5.08 -22.90 1.55
CA PHE A 232 4.12 -22.23 0.68
C PHE A 232 3.08 -23.24 0.23
N VAL A 233 1.82 -23.00 0.55
CA VAL A 233 0.73 -23.97 0.34
C VAL A 233 -0.51 -23.32 -0.26
N LEU A 234 -1.39 -24.14 -0.81
CA LEU A 234 -2.75 -23.74 -1.17
C LEU A 234 -3.73 -24.23 -0.10
N VAL A 235 -4.48 -23.30 0.49
CA VAL A 235 -5.57 -23.60 1.41
C VAL A 235 -6.88 -23.21 0.72
N ASN A 236 -7.72 -24.20 0.42
CA ASN A 236 -8.95 -23.99 -0.36
C ASN A 236 -8.72 -23.22 -1.68
N GLY A 237 -7.60 -23.50 -2.37
CA GLY A 237 -7.23 -22.85 -3.62
C GLY A 237 -6.64 -21.43 -3.49
N THR A 238 -6.47 -20.93 -2.28
CA THR A 238 -5.84 -19.62 -2.00
C THR A 238 -4.41 -19.78 -1.49
N PRO A 239 -3.50 -18.85 -1.83
CA PRO A 239 -2.10 -18.93 -1.43
C PRO A 239 -1.91 -18.60 0.05
N HIS A 240 -1.17 -19.43 0.77
CA HIS A 240 -0.83 -19.24 2.17
C HIS A 240 0.64 -19.55 2.44
N THR A 241 1.21 -18.83 3.40
CA THR A 241 2.53 -19.09 3.97
C THR A 241 2.36 -19.64 5.37
N LYS A 242 2.92 -20.83 5.63
CA LYS A 242 3.06 -21.44 6.96
C LYS A 242 4.50 -21.26 7.42
N PHE A 243 4.69 -20.96 8.69
CA PHE A 243 6.03 -20.79 9.26
C PHE A 243 6.02 -21.02 10.77
N THR A 244 7.20 -21.25 11.33
CA THR A 244 7.42 -21.30 12.78
C THR A 244 8.12 -20.00 13.19
N LEU A 245 7.59 -19.30 14.20
CA LEU A 245 8.20 -18.08 14.73
C LEU A 245 8.79 -18.33 16.11
N LYS A 246 10.13 -18.31 16.23
CA LYS A 246 10.85 -18.53 17.50
C LYS A 246 10.29 -19.77 18.25
N ASP A 247 10.12 -19.65 19.54
CA ASP A 247 9.47 -20.61 20.46
C ASP A 247 7.94 -20.45 20.54
N LEU A 248 7.37 -19.52 19.78
CA LEU A 248 5.94 -19.25 19.75
C LEU A 248 5.12 -20.28 18.94
N GLY A 249 5.80 -21.14 18.19
CA GLY A 249 5.20 -22.21 17.40
C GLY A 249 4.76 -21.79 16.01
N ASN A 250 3.82 -22.54 15.44
CA ASN A 250 3.43 -22.43 14.03
C ASN A 250 2.35 -21.39 13.79
N PHE A 251 2.47 -20.70 12.67
CA PHE A 251 1.51 -19.73 12.15
C PHE A 251 1.18 -20.02 10.70
N GLU A 252 0.04 -19.51 10.26
CA GLU A 252 -0.42 -19.54 8.89
C GLU A 252 -1.02 -18.18 8.55
N VAL A 253 -0.69 -17.67 7.36
CA VAL A 253 -1.16 -16.36 6.89
C VAL A 253 -1.42 -16.40 5.38
N PHE A 254 -2.43 -15.68 4.91
CA PHE A 254 -2.70 -15.50 3.48
C PHE A 254 -1.52 -14.78 2.79
N GLY A 255 -1.18 -15.24 1.58
CA GLY A 255 -0.10 -14.70 0.75
C GLY A 255 1.08 -15.65 0.65
N LEU A 256 1.97 -15.43 -0.32
CA LEU A 256 3.15 -16.25 -0.57
C LEU A 256 4.42 -15.43 -0.51
N GLY A 257 5.40 -15.91 0.20
CA GLY A 257 6.76 -15.38 0.22
C GLY A 257 7.33 -15.20 1.62
N ASP A 258 8.66 -15.17 1.68
CA ASP A 258 9.39 -14.94 2.93
C ASP A 258 9.06 -13.57 3.53
N HIS A 259 8.80 -12.56 2.68
CA HIS A 259 8.36 -11.23 3.11
C HIS A 259 6.98 -11.25 3.81
N ILE A 260 6.08 -12.15 3.41
CA ILE A 260 4.78 -12.34 4.08
C ILE A 260 4.97 -12.90 5.48
N ALA A 261 5.88 -13.87 5.66
CA ALA A 261 6.22 -14.40 6.97
C ALA A 261 6.92 -13.33 7.84
N LEU A 262 7.77 -12.49 7.25
CA LEU A 262 8.41 -11.34 7.92
C LEU A 262 7.36 -10.34 8.43
N ASP A 263 6.48 -9.86 7.55
CA ASP A 263 5.44 -8.88 7.87
C ASP A 263 4.50 -9.42 8.97
N ALA A 264 4.09 -10.69 8.84
CA ALA A 264 3.28 -11.36 9.86
C ALA A 264 4.01 -11.48 11.19
N SER A 265 5.31 -11.83 11.18
CA SER A 265 6.12 -11.96 12.39
C SER A 265 6.25 -10.64 13.14
N LEU A 266 6.46 -9.53 12.44
CA LEU A 266 6.50 -8.20 13.04
C LEU A 266 5.15 -7.82 13.67
N ALA A 267 4.04 -8.08 12.97
CA ALA A 267 2.69 -7.85 13.49
C ALA A 267 2.40 -8.72 14.73
N ILE A 268 2.81 -10.01 14.72
CA ILE A 268 2.68 -10.93 15.86
C ILE A 268 3.45 -10.41 17.07
N LEU A 269 4.73 -10.04 16.90
CA LEU A 269 5.55 -9.52 18.00
C LEU A 269 5.00 -8.21 18.56
N GLY A 270 4.47 -7.33 17.69
CA GLY A 270 3.78 -6.11 18.12
C GLY A 270 2.54 -6.41 18.96
N ALA A 271 1.69 -7.33 18.52
CA ALA A 271 0.49 -7.73 19.24
C ALA A 271 0.80 -8.41 20.59
N LEU A 272 1.84 -9.26 20.65
CA LEU A 272 2.31 -9.86 21.90
C LEU A 272 2.79 -8.80 22.89
N ALA A 273 3.52 -7.80 22.41
CA ALA A 273 4.00 -6.70 23.25
C ALA A 273 2.85 -5.82 23.79
N LEU A 274 1.71 -5.81 23.13
CA LEU A 274 0.47 -5.18 23.59
C LEU A 274 -0.34 -6.05 24.56
N GLY A 275 0.16 -7.27 24.87
CA GLY A 275 -0.48 -8.20 25.79
C GLY A 275 -1.55 -9.10 25.17
N GLU A 276 -1.66 -9.15 23.84
CA GLU A 276 -2.57 -10.09 23.16
C GLU A 276 -2.11 -11.53 23.39
N LYS A 277 -3.07 -12.44 23.61
CA LYS A 277 -2.77 -13.86 23.82
C LYS A 277 -2.41 -14.54 22.51
N ILE A 278 -1.40 -15.41 22.56
CA ILE A 278 -0.87 -16.09 21.38
C ILE A 278 -1.94 -16.91 20.64
N GLU A 279 -2.89 -17.50 21.36
CA GLU A 279 -4.00 -18.26 20.77
C GLU A 279 -4.91 -17.35 19.95
N ASN A 280 -5.21 -16.15 20.46
CA ASN A 280 -6.02 -15.14 19.76
C ASN A 280 -5.27 -14.61 18.54
N ILE A 281 -3.97 -14.30 18.68
CA ILE A 281 -3.13 -13.84 17.59
C ILE A 281 -3.16 -14.86 16.44
N ARG A 282 -2.96 -16.15 16.75
CA ARG A 282 -2.96 -17.24 15.77
C ARG A 282 -4.32 -17.38 15.07
N ALA A 283 -5.41 -17.34 15.83
CA ALA A 283 -6.76 -17.45 15.28
C ALA A 283 -7.13 -16.23 14.42
N ASN A 284 -6.82 -15.02 14.91
CA ASN A 284 -7.21 -13.79 14.25
C ASN A 284 -6.39 -13.50 12.98
N LEU A 285 -5.11 -13.90 12.95
CA LEU A 285 -4.25 -13.74 11.75
C LEU A 285 -4.83 -14.48 10.53
N LEU A 286 -5.57 -15.58 10.74
CA LEU A 286 -6.26 -16.29 9.66
C LEU A 286 -7.41 -15.49 9.01
N HIS A 287 -7.86 -14.41 9.62
CA HIS A 287 -8.87 -13.51 9.04
C HIS A 287 -8.26 -12.55 8.01
N TYR A 288 -6.94 -12.35 8.02
CA TYR A 288 -6.27 -11.57 7.01
C TYR A 288 -6.45 -12.18 5.62
N LYS A 289 -6.99 -11.42 4.68
CA LYS A 289 -7.32 -11.86 3.30
C LYS A 289 -6.52 -11.13 2.22
N GLY A 290 -5.47 -10.40 2.63
CA GLY A 290 -4.71 -9.54 1.75
C GLY A 290 -5.30 -8.12 1.66
N ILE A 291 -4.62 -7.30 0.87
CA ILE A 291 -5.02 -5.93 0.54
C ILE A 291 -5.19 -5.81 -0.97
N LYS A 292 -6.07 -4.91 -1.43
CA LYS A 292 -6.23 -4.65 -2.88
C LYS A 292 -4.91 -4.13 -3.45
N LYS A 293 -4.63 -4.53 -4.68
CA LYS A 293 -3.45 -4.13 -5.45
C LYS A 293 -2.10 -4.60 -4.87
N ARG A 294 -2.07 -5.65 -4.04
CA ARG A 294 -0.85 -6.34 -3.58
C ARG A 294 -1.09 -7.84 -3.67
N PHE A 295 -0.47 -8.50 -4.64
CA PHE A 295 -0.78 -9.90 -5.00
C PHE A 295 -2.31 -10.15 -5.01
N ASP A 296 -3.05 -9.20 -5.58
CA ASP A 296 -4.50 -9.18 -5.49
C ASP A 296 -5.11 -10.06 -6.59
N ILE A 297 -5.58 -11.23 -6.21
CA ILE A 297 -6.21 -12.17 -7.13
C ILE A 297 -7.58 -11.59 -7.53
N VAL A 298 -7.68 -11.09 -8.75
CA VAL A 298 -8.90 -10.49 -9.33
C VAL A 298 -9.71 -11.49 -10.16
N GLN A 299 -9.09 -12.61 -10.56
CA GLN A 299 -9.75 -13.78 -11.14
C GLN A 299 -9.07 -15.03 -10.64
N ASN A 300 -9.84 -16.03 -10.20
CA ASN A 300 -9.34 -17.31 -9.74
C ASN A 300 -10.16 -18.45 -10.36
N LYS A 301 -9.78 -18.85 -11.58
CA LYS A 301 -10.34 -20.02 -12.27
C LYS A 301 -9.34 -21.17 -12.21
N GLU A 302 -9.82 -22.39 -12.43
CA GLU A 302 -8.96 -23.59 -12.40
C GLU A 302 -7.77 -23.48 -13.36
N ASN A 303 -8.03 -23.05 -14.58
CA ASN A 303 -7.02 -22.93 -15.65
C ASN A 303 -6.45 -21.53 -15.85
N CYS A 304 -6.96 -20.49 -15.17
CA CYS A 304 -6.55 -19.10 -15.38
C CYS A 304 -6.69 -18.27 -14.12
N VAL A 305 -5.59 -17.71 -13.66
CA VAL A 305 -5.56 -16.74 -12.56
C VAL A 305 -5.03 -15.42 -13.04
N VAL A 306 -5.72 -14.34 -12.66
CA VAL A 306 -5.29 -12.96 -12.94
C VAL A 306 -5.01 -12.25 -11.63
N ILE A 307 -3.84 -11.63 -11.53
CA ILE A 307 -3.35 -10.92 -10.35
C ILE A 307 -3.07 -9.46 -10.70
N ASP A 308 -3.51 -8.55 -9.84
CA ASP A 308 -3.21 -7.13 -9.89
C ASP A 308 -2.22 -6.78 -8.77
N ASP A 309 -1.07 -6.21 -9.10
CA ASP A 309 -0.05 -5.79 -8.14
C ASP A 309 0.42 -4.36 -8.39
N TYR A 310 0.45 -3.56 -7.35
CA TYR A 310 0.85 -2.15 -7.39
C TYR A 310 2.37 -1.96 -7.52
N GLY A 311 3.14 -3.05 -7.48
CA GLY A 311 4.60 -3.03 -7.57
C GLY A 311 5.08 -2.13 -8.71
N HIS A 312 5.81 -1.09 -8.35
CA HIS A 312 6.30 -0.06 -9.26
C HIS A 312 7.78 0.27 -9.04
N HIS A 313 8.41 -0.38 -8.06
CA HIS A 313 9.85 -0.39 -7.84
C HIS A 313 10.42 -1.76 -8.18
N PRO A 314 11.64 -1.88 -8.75
CA PRO A 314 12.20 -3.17 -9.18
C PRO A 314 12.34 -4.17 -8.01
N THR A 315 12.66 -3.72 -6.81
CA THR A 315 12.72 -4.55 -5.60
C THR A 315 11.38 -5.21 -5.30
N GLU A 316 10.27 -4.44 -5.34
CA GLU A 316 8.91 -4.95 -5.12
C GLU A 316 8.52 -5.98 -6.17
N ILE A 317 8.73 -5.66 -7.46
CA ILE A 317 8.43 -6.54 -8.59
C ILE A 317 9.20 -7.86 -8.46
N LYS A 318 10.50 -7.80 -8.19
CA LYS A 318 11.36 -8.98 -8.03
C LYS A 318 10.86 -9.92 -6.94
N VAL A 319 10.48 -9.38 -5.79
CA VAL A 319 9.93 -10.16 -4.66
C VAL A 319 8.60 -10.79 -5.06
N THR A 320 7.71 -10.05 -5.70
CA THR A 320 6.41 -10.56 -6.17
C THR A 320 6.59 -11.62 -7.25
N ILE A 321 7.52 -11.46 -8.21
CA ILE A 321 7.84 -12.49 -9.23
C ILE A 321 8.27 -13.81 -8.58
N LYS A 322 9.11 -13.76 -7.53
CA LYS A 322 9.49 -14.96 -6.78
C LYS A 322 8.26 -15.68 -6.21
N SER A 323 7.32 -14.94 -5.64
CA SER A 323 6.06 -15.46 -5.10
C SER A 323 5.15 -16.02 -6.21
N LEU A 324 5.06 -15.33 -7.35
CA LEU A 324 4.29 -15.76 -8.52
C LEU A 324 4.82 -17.08 -9.10
N LYS A 325 6.14 -17.24 -9.19
CA LYS A 325 6.76 -18.51 -9.64
C LYS A 325 6.46 -19.67 -8.70
N THR A 326 6.40 -19.39 -7.41
CA THR A 326 5.97 -20.39 -6.41
C THR A 326 4.50 -20.73 -6.60
N TYR A 327 3.65 -19.72 -6.79
CA TYR A 327 2.22 -19.90 -7.02
C TYR A 327 1.94 -20.65 -8.33
N GLN A 328 2.66 -20.31 -9.40
CA GLN A 328 2.62 -21.01 -10.68
C GLN A 328 2.84 -22.51 -10.51
N LYS A 329 3.89 -22.89 -9.76
CA LYS A 329 4.21 -24.32 -9.47
C LYS A 329 3.11 -25.00 -8.66
N LEU A 330 2.62 -24.34 -7.60
CA LEU A 330 1.57 -24.89 -6.73
C LEU A 330 0.24 -25.11 -7.48
N ARG A 331 -0.07 -24.26 -8.48
CA ARG A 331 -1.27 -24.35 -9.32
C ARG A 331 -1.08 -25.26 -10.54
N GLY A 332 0.16 -25.67 -10.85
CA GLY A 332 0.48 -26.45 -12.04
C GLY A 332 0.37 -25.67 -13.36
N PHE A 333 0.44 -24.33 -13.31
CA PHE A 333 0.41 -23.48 -14.51
C PHE A 333 1.71 -23.60 -15.30
N LYS A 334 1.59 -23.55 -16.63
CA LYS A 334 2.73 -23.70 -17.55
C LYS A 334 3.48 -22.39 -17.75
N LYS A 335 2.74 -21.27 -17.83
CA LYS A 335 3.30 -19.95 -18.11
C LYS A 335 3.01 -18.93 -17.00
N LEU A 336 3.97 -18.02 -16.80
CA LEU A 336 3.80 -16.77 -16.08
C LEU A 336 3.87 -15.63 -17.11
N GLN A 337 2.72 -14.99 -17.34
CA GLN A 337 2.55 -13.89 -18.28
C GLN A 337 2.46 -12.59 -17.49
N VAL A 338 3.38 -11.67 -17.74
CA VAL A 338 3.49 -10.43 -16.98
C VAL A 338 3.22 -9.23 -17.86
N ILE A 339 2.41 -8.31 -17.38
CA ILE A 339 2.08 -7.03 -18.00
C ILE A 339 2.59 -5.95 -17.08
N TRP A 340 3.48 -5.11 -17.57
CA TRP A 340 4.08 -4.03 -16.77
C TRP A 340 3.78 -2.67 -17.38
N GLN A 341 3.23 -1.77 -16.54
CA GLN A 341 3.13 -0.35 -16.85
C GLN A 341 4.15 0.41 -16.02
N PRO A 342 5.25 0.90 -16.62
CA PRO A 342 6.20 1.74 -15.91
C PRO A 342 5.53 3.00 -15.35
N HIS A 343 5.96 3.47 -14.17
CA HIS A 343 5.36 4.62 -13.50
C HIS A 343 6.42 5.68 -13.23
N LYS A 344 6.28 6.85 -13.85
CA LYS A 344 7.20 7.99 -13.93
C LYS A 344 8.42 7.73 -14.81
N TYR A 345 8.76 8.70 -15.64
CA TYR A 345 9.96 8.65 -16.50
C TYR A 345 11.23 8.66 -15.67
N SER A 346 11.33 9.55 -14.67
CA SER A 346 12.47 9.65 -13.77
C SER A 346 12.80 8.32 -13.11
N ARG A 347 11.82 7.70 -12.45
CA ARG A 347 12.02 6.40 -11.79
C ARG A 347 12.43 5.31 -12.77
N THR A 348 11.83 5.30 -13.97
CA THR A 348 12.14 4.29 -14.99
C THR A 348 13.59 4.42 -15.47
N ILE A 349 14.08 5.65 -15.70
CA ILE A 349 15.45 5.92 -16.10
C ILE A 349 16.44 5.53 -15.01
N ASP A 350 16.20 6.03 -13.80
CA ASP A 350 17.12 5.86 -12.65
C ASP A 350 17.32 4.38 -12.28
N ASN A 351 16.29 3.55 -12.52
CA ASN A 351 16.29 2.15 -12.14
C ASN A 351 16.27 1.18 -13.34
N LEU A 352 16.50 1.64 -14.57
CA LEU A 352 16.34 0.81 -15.77
C LEU A 352 17.09 -0.52 -15.72
N PRO A 353 18.38 -0.58 -15.32
CA PRO A 353 19.08 -1.86 -15.19
C PRO A 353 18.41 -2.83 -14.20
N ALA A 354 17.95 -2.33 -13.06
CA ALA A 354 17.27 -3.13 -12.04
C ALA A 354 15.88 -3.60 -12.51
N PHE A 355 15.16 -2.78 -13.29
CA PHE A 355 13.91 -3.20 -13.93
C PHE A 355 14.14 -4.31 -14.96
N VAL A 356 15.21 -4.22 -15.76
CA VAL A 356 15.55 -5.29 -16.71
C VAL A 356 15.80 -6.61 -15.98
N GLU A 357 16.40 -6.59 -14.80
CA GLU A 357 16.70 -7.79 -14.01
C GLU A 357 15.48 -8.35 -13.25
N CYS A 358 14.54 -7.49 -12.80
CA CYS A 358 13.48 -7.91 -11.89
C CYS A 358 12.45 -8.87 -12.50
N PHE A 359 12.34 -8.95 -13.83
CA PHE A 359 11.44 -9.86 -14.54
C PHE A 359 12.06 -11.20 -14.91
N GLU A 360 13.24 -11.52 -14.37
CA GLU A 360 13.89 -12.79 -14.68
C GLU A 360 13.01 -14.00 -14.38
N GLY A 361 12.84 -14.86 -15.38
CA GLY A 361 12.08 -16.10 -15.31
C GLY A 361 10.59 -15.95 -15.55
N VAL A 362 10.12 -14.82 -16.11
CA VAL A 362 8.78 -14.73 -16.69
C VAL A 362 8.82 -15.37 -18.11
N ASP A 363 7.70 -15.98 -18.52
CA ASP A 363 7.62 -16.63 -19.84
C ASP A 363 7.28 -15.64 -20.96
N GLU A 364 6.46 -14.63 -20.65
CA GLU A 364 6.08 -13.56 -21.58
C GLU A 364 6.00 -12.23 -20.82
N LEU A 365 6.52 -11.16 -21.43
CA LEU A 365 6.50 -9.81 -20.86
C LEU A 365 5.81 -8.85 -21.84
N VAL A 366 4.78 -8.18 -21.37
CA VAL A 366 4.12 -7.07 -22.07
C VAL A 366 4.50 -5.77 -21.39
N ILE A 367 4.96 -4.78 -22.16
CA ILE A 367 5.25 -3.43 -21.63
C ILE A 367 4.27 -2.45 -22.23
N LEU A 368 3.59 -1.69 -21.36
CA LEU A 368 2.68 -0.61 -21.71
C LEU A 368 3.40 0.75 -21.69
N PRO A 369 2.79 1.81 -22.26
CA PRO A 369 3.32 3.16 -22.15
C PRO A 369 3.54 3.59 -20.71
N ILE A 370 4.60 4.38 -20.51
CA ILE A 370 4.93 4.89 -19.17
C ILE A 370 3.81 5.78 -18.68
N TRP A 371 3.30 5.50 -17.47
CA TRP A 371 2.39 6.40 -16.78
C TRP A 371 3.18 7.59 -16.23
N SER A 372 3.00 8.76 -16.86
CA SER A 372 3.84 9.94 -16.58
C SER A 372 3.68 10.50 -15.17
N ALA A 373 2.50 10.33 -14.54
CA ALA A 373 2.15 10.95 -13.27
C ALA A 373 2.42 12.47 -13.22
N GLY A 374 2.30 13.15 -14.39
CA GLY A 374 2.51 14.58 -14.53
C GLY A 374 3.94 15.00 -14.88
N GLU A 375 4.86 14.06 -15.07
CA GLU A 375 6.19 14.34 -15.61
C GLU A 375 6.14 14.58 -17.13
N LEU A 376 7.13 15.30 -17.63
CA LEU A 376 7.32 15.46 -19.08
C LEU A 376 7.78 14.13 -19.68
N GLU A 377 7.32 13.87 -20.89
CA GLU A 377 7.71 12.70 -21.66
C GLU A 377 9.20 12.74 -22.00
N VAL A 378 9.87 11.61 -21.80
CA VAL A 378 11.28 11.38 -22.16
C VAL A 378 11.36 10.10 -22.98
N ASP A 379 12.07 10.15 -24.09
CA ASP A 379 12.28 8.96 -24.92
C ASP A 379 13.19 7.95 -24.22
N ILE A 380 12.70 6.70 -24.07
CA ILE A 380 13.42 5.60 -23.43
C ILE A 380 13.26 4.37 -24.34
N ASP A 381 14.36 3.81 -24.82
CA ASP A 381 14.32 2.57 -25.59
C ASP A 381 14.05 1.34 -24.71
N LEU A 382 12.80 1.22 -24.26
CA LEU A 382 12.35 0.03 -23.51
C LEU A 382 12.42 -1.23 -24.36
N LYS A 383 12.11 -1.15 -25.64
CA LYS A 383 12.15 -2.32 -26.54
C LYS A 383 13.55 -2.90 -26.64
N GLY A 384 14.56 -2.06 -26.79
CA GLY A 384 15.97 -2.48 -26.81
C GLY A 384 16.43 -3.02 -25.48
N ALA A 385 16.12 -2.30 -24.39
CA ALA A 385 16.53 -2.68 -23.04
C ALA A 385 15.98 -4.06 -22.60
N PHE A 386 14.74 -4.38 -22.99
CA PHE A 386 14.08 -5.65 -22.61
C PHE A 386 14.12 -6.72 -23.72
N SER A 387 14.97 -6.57 -24.72
CA SER A 387 15.07 -7.47 -25.88
C SER A 387 15.41 -8.93 -25.55
N ARG A 388 15.91 -9.21 -24.35
CA ARG A 388 16.19 -10.57 -23.86
C ARG A 388 14.93 -11.37 -23.49
N TYR A 389 13.78 -10.70 -23.34
CA TYR A 389 12.52 -11.33 -22.98
C TYR A 389 11.68 -11.69 -24.22
N ASN A 390 10.75 -12.63 -24.07
CA ASN A 390 9.66 -12.79 -25.04
C ASN A 390 8.71 -11.59 -24.86
N LEU A 391 9.01 -10.51 -25.58
CA LEU A 391 8.52 -9.16 -25.35
C LEU A 391 7.43 -8.76 -26.32
N HIS A 392 6.36 -8.21 -25.80
CA HIS A 392 5.34 -7.48 -26.55
C HIS A 392 5.27 -6.03 -26.08
N MET A 393 5.33 -5.07 -27.01
CA MET A 393 4.95 -3.68 -26.72
C MET A 393 3.47 -3.53 -27.04
N ALA A 394 2.72 -2.86 -26.20
CA ALA A 394 1.29 -2.67 -26.39
C ALA A 394 0.82 -1.31 -25.85
N ASP A 395 -0.33 -0.82 -26.33
CA ASP A 395 -0.88 0.48 -25.89
C ASP A 395 -1.69 0.35 -24.61
N LYS A 396 -2.43 -0.74 -24.50
CA LYS A 396 -3.32 -1.01 -23.34
C LYS A 396 -3.68 -2.49 -23.25
N VAL A 397 -4.26 -2.84 -22.13
CA VAL A 397 -4.91 -4.14 -21.94
C VAL A 397 -6.39 -3.94 -21.60
N THR A 398 -7.19 -4.98 -21.87
CA THR A 398 -8.58 -5.05 -21.39
C THR A 398 -8.85 -6.46 -20.86
N ARG A 399 -9.76 -6.59 -19.92
CA ARG A 399 -10.23 -7.91 -19.48
C ARG A 399 -11.75 -8.00 -19.71
N LYS A 400 -12.14 -8.87 -20.63
CA LYS A 400 -13.54 -9.10 -20.99
C LYS A 400 -13.83 -10.60 -20.93
N ASP A 401 -14.93 -10.98 -20.30
CA ASP A 401 -15.38 -12.38 -20.15
C ASP A 401 -14.30 -13.32 -19.57
N GLY A 402 -13.39 -12.74 -18.78
CA GLY A 402 -12.29 -13.46 -18.14
C GLY A 402 -11.09 -13.70 -19.04
N VAL A 403 -11.04 -13.11 -20.23
CA VAL A 403 -9.91 -13.11 -21.16
C VAL A 403 -9.18 -11.78 -21.05
N VAL A 404 -7.87 -11.83 -20.93
CA VAL A 404 -7.02 -10.63 -20.96
C VAL A 404 -6.57 -10.42 -22.40
N GLN A 405 -6.92 -9.28 -22.99
CA GLN A 405 -6.60 -8.90 -24.35
C GLN A 405 -5.52 -7.83 -24.36
N ILE A 406 -4.46 -8.05 -25.10
CA ILE A 406 -3.35 -7.13 -25.33
C ILE A 406 -3.60 -6.38 -26.61
N ILE A 407 -3.62 -5.05 -26.55
CA ILE A 407 -4.05 -4.19 -27.66
C ILE A 407 -2.90 -3.26 -28.06
N GLN A 408 -2.62 -3.22 -29.35
CA GLN A 408 -1.71 -2.28 -30.01
C GLN A 408 -2.37 -1.72 -31.27
N ASP A 409 -2.30 -0.42 -31.50
CA ASP A 409 -2.90 0.27 -32.65
C ASP A 409 -4.39 -0.09 -32.86
N ASN A 410 -5.13 -0.18 -31.73
CA ASN A 410 -6.54 -0.61 -31.66
C ASN A 410 -6.81 -2.06 -32.13
N ASN A 411 -5.78 -2.87 -32.36
CA ASN A 411 -5.90 -4.27 -32.72
C ASN A 411 -5.51 -5.17 -31.55
N ILE A 412 -6.23 -6.27 -31.36
CA ILE A 412 -5.84 -7.31 -30.41
C ILE A 412 -4.65 -8.06 -31.03
N ILE A 413 -3.47 -7.93 -30.43
CA ILE A 413 -2.24 -8.61 -30.88
C ILE A 413 -2.05 -9.97 -30.21
N THR A 414 -2.58 -10.16 -29.00
CA THR A 414 -2.61 -11.45 -28.30
C THR A 414 -3.71 -11.50 -27.24
N GLU A 415 -4.09 -12.70 -26.83
CA GLU A 415 -5.07 -12.94 -25.78
C GLU A 415 -4.54 -13.98 -24.80
N TYR A 416 -4.70 -13.72 -23.52
CA TYR A 416 -4.37 -14.66 -22.45
C TYR A 416 -5.66 -15.22 -21.86
N ARG A 417 -5.84 -16.55 -21.97
CA ARG A 417 -7.05 -17.28 -21.59
C ARG A 417 -6.79 -18.32 -20.50
N GLU A 418 -5.53 -18.66 -20.29
CA GLU A 418 -5.09 -19.70 -19.37
C GLU A 418 -3.78 -19.30 -18.69
N ASP A 419 -3.39 -20.06 -17.68
CA ASP A 419 -2.17 -19.90 -16.91
C ASP A 419 -2.20 -18.70 -15.92
N LEU A 420 -1.05 -18.21 -15.50
CA LEU A 420 -0.91 -17.15 -14.51
C LEU A 420 -0.58 -15.81 -15.19
N ILE A 421 -1.49 -14.88 -15.05
CA ILE A 421 -1.37 -13.54 -15.63
C ILE A 421 -1.23 -12.54 -14.48
N THR A 422 -0.25 -11.65 -14.56
CA THR A 422 -0.04 -10.63 -13.51
C THR A 422 0.21 -9.28 -14.16
N ALA A 423 -0.49 -8.26 -13.65
CA ALA A 423 -0.27 -6.87 -14.02
C ALA A 423 0.49 -6.14 -12.90
N PHE A 424 1.54 -5.39 -13.27
CA PHE A 424 2.32 -4.52 -12.38
C PHE A 424 2.21 -3.07 -12.77
N GLY A 425 1.98 -2.20 -11.79
CA GLY A 425 2.06 -0.76 -11.98
C GLY A 425 1.18 0.07 -11.04
N ALA A 426 1.57 1.32 -10.83
CA ALA A 426 0.87 2.30 -9.99
C ALA A 426 -0.04 3.25 -10.81
N GLY A 427 -0.12 3.04 -12.14
CA GLY A 427 -0.94 3.83 -13.05
C GLY A 427 -2.37 3.29 -13.23
N ASP A 428 -2.90 3.42 -14.43
CA ASP A 428 -4.26 2.98 -14.77
C ASP A 428 -4.37 1.49 -15.11
N ILE A 429 -3.24 0.77 -15.21
CA ILE A 429 -3.18 -0.67 -15.47
C ILE A 429 -4.10 -1.47 -14.54
N THR A 430 -4.23 -1.05 -13.27
CA THR A 430 -5.11 -1.68 -12.30
C THR A 430 -6.59 -1.68 -12.75
N TYR A 431 -7.07 -0.60 -13.36
CA TYR A 431 -8.44 -0.51 -13.87
C TYR A 431 -8.60 -1.35 -15.15
N GLN A 432 -7.59 -1.34 -16.00
CA GLN A 432 -7.56 -2.12 -17.23
C GLN A 432 -7.62 -3.62 -16.94
N ILE A 433 -6.77 -4.13 -16.05
CA ILE A 433 -6.72 -5.57 -15.73
C ILE A 433 -7.94 -6.05 -14.93
N ARG A 434 -8.61 -5.15 -14.22
CA ARG A 434 -9.87 -5.44 -13.51
C ARG A 434 -11.07 -5.43 -14.45
N GLY A 435 -10.94 -4.91 -15.68
CA GLY A 435 -12.05 -4.71 -16.62
C GLY A 435 -12.96 -3.56 -16.22
N GLU A 436 -12.42 -2.54 -15.58
CA GLU A 436 -13.10 -1.33 -15.08
C GLU A 436 -12.75 -0.09 -15.93
N ALA A 437 -11.91 -0.25 -16.99
CA ALA A 437 -11.45 0.81 -17.89
C ALA A 437 -12.28 0.88 -19.18
#